data_97137bc6c15484dc48b657e25e6d9e51
#
_entry.id   97137bc6c15484dc48b657e25e6d9e51
#
_cell.length_a   1.000
_cell.length_b   1.000
_cell.length_c   1.000
_cell.angle_alpha   90.00
_cell.angle_beta   90.00
_cell.angle_gamma   90.00
#
_symmetry.space_group_name_H-M   'P 1'
#
loop_
_entity.id
_entity.type
_entity.pdbx_description
1 polymer ?
#
loop_
_entity_poly.entity_id
_entity_poly.type
_entity_poly.pdbx_seq_one_letter_code
_entity_poly.pdbx_strand_id
1 'polypeptide(L)'
;HPDRFEKRVLCELTPPLTEEGRSEFWEALGRRFTGLPYQEADALSQTNKEFIESLFPEEDIYLSLLDSKARLVLGRVGESTKPAQHLLESIGFEYLDEVDPFDGGPHYGAKTENILPIKMGQKLRISEMSDATFKTQGLIGLGAEDFRATLTAYEIRDGVIAVPNKTRDLLKIDLDQEVFITPFEYGKKA
;
A
#
# COMPACT_ATOMS: atom_id res chain seq x y z
N HIS A 1 -1.10 12.30 -4.89
CA HIS A 1 -0.90 12.82 -6.25
C HIS A 1 0.27 12.06 -6.89
N PRO A 2 0.13 11.51 -8.11
CA PRO A 2 1.17 10.66 -8.75
C PRO A 2 2.56 11.31 -8.81
N ASP A 3 2.61 12.63 -8.99
CA ASP A 3 3.87 13.38 -9.10
C ASP A 3 4.64 13.52 -7.78
N ARG A 4 4.10 13.01 -6.67
CA ARG A 4 4.71 13.07 -5.34
C ARG A 4 5.33 11.78 -4.87
N PHE A 5 5.01 10.68 -5.54
CA PHE A 5 5.49 9.37 -5.17
C PHE A 5 6.73 9.01 -5.98
N GLU A 6 7.60 8.24 -5.37
CA GLU A 6 8.67 7.53 -6.06
C GLU A 6 8.09 6.74 -7.24
N LYS A 7 8.94 6.44 -8.22
CA LYS A 7 8.53 5.68 -9.42
C LYS A 7 7.99 4.29 -9.10
N ARG A 8 8.27 3.80 -7.89
CA ARG A 8 7.81 2.50 -7.37
C ARG A 8 7.21 2.67 -5.99
N VAL A 9 6.21 1.87 -5.72
CA VAL A 9 5.61 1.69 -4.38
C VAL A 9 5.88 0.27 -3.94
N LEU A 10 6.40 0.12 -2.73
CA LEU A 10 6.67 -1.16 -2.07
C LEU A 10 5.66 -1.36 -0.95
N CYS A 11 5.25 -2.60 -0.74
CA CYS A 11 4.46 -3.05 0.40
C CYS A 11 5.04 -4.37 0.92
N GLU A 12 5.28 -4.44 2.22
CA GLU A 12 5.69 -5.62 2.93
C GLU A 12 4.46 -6.32 3.50
N LEU A 13 4.36 -7.62 3.35
CA LEU A 13 3.27 -8.42 3.92
C LEU A 13 3.83 -9.36 4.98
N THR A 14 3.16 -9.41 6.13
CA THR A 14 3.57 -10.29 7.24
C THR A 14 3.54 -11.76 6.81
N PRO A 15 4.61 -12.51 7.08
CA PRO A 15 4.68 -13.94 6.79
C PRO A 15 3.78 -14.77 7.72
N PRO A 16 3.65 -16.09 7.49
CA PRO A 16 3.05 -16.99 8.47
C PRO A 16 3.80 -16.93 9.81
N LEU A 17 3.07 -16.62 10.87
CA LEU A 17 3.58 -16.68 12.24
C LEU A 17 3.11 -17.95 12.92
N THR A 18 3.81 -18.40 13.97
CA THR A 18 3.37 -19.48 14.83
C THR A 18 2.13 -19.08 15.64
N GLU A 19 1.48 -20.03 16.31
CA GLU A 19 0.33 -19.74 17.21
C GLU A 19 0.70 -18.75 18.32
N GLU A 20 1.97 -18.73 18.75
CA GLU A 20 2.48 -17.79 19.74
C GLU A 20 2.93 -16.45 19.12
N GLY A 21 2.69 -16.23 17.82
CA GLY A 21 3.04 -14.99 17.12
C GLY A 21 4.55 -14.81 16.87
N ARG A 22 5.30 -15.91 16.69
CA ARG A 22 6.74 -15.86 16.38
C ARG A 22 6.98 -16.07 14.90
N SER A 23 8.00 -15.40 14.34
CA SER A 23 8.52 -15.69 13.00
C SER A 23 9.55 -16.81 13.07
N GLU A 24 9.31 -17.92 12.36
CA GLU A 24 10.27 -19.01 12.22
C GLU A 24 11.57 -18.55 11.54
N PHE A 25 11.46 -17.59 10.63
CA PHE A 25 12.63 -17.02 9.96
C PHE A 25 13.47 -16.18 10.94
N TRP A 26 12.83 -15.31 11.73
CA TRP A 26 13.53 -14.56 12.77
C TRP A 26 14.25 -15.46 13.78
N GLU A 27 13.58 -16.50 14.26
CA GLU A 27 14.17 -17.45 15.22
C GLU A 27 15.39 -18.18 14.63
N ALA A 28 15.36 -18.48 13.33
CA ALA A 28 16.47 -19.14 12.64
C ALA A 28 17.63 -18.23 12.30
N LEU A 29 17.40 -16.95 12.06
CA LEU A 29 18.38 -15.98 11.57
C LEU A 29 18.55 -14.80 12.53
N GLY A 30 17.59 -13.87 12.58
CA GLY A 30 17.70 -12.59 13.29
C GLY A 30 18.04 -12.73 14.77
N ARG A 31 17.42 -13.69 15.44
CA ARG A 31 17.71 -13.96 16.84
C ARG A 31 19.16 -14.38 17.10
N ARG A 32 19.84 -15.01 16.13
CA ARG A 32 21.23 -15.41 16.28
C ARG A 32 22.21 -14.24 16.31
N PHE A 33 21.86 -13.15 15.65
CA PHE A 33 22.66 -11.93 15.63
C PHE A 33 22.27 -10.97 16.76
N THR A 34 20.99 -10.91 17.13
CA THR A 34 20.49 -9.92 18.09
C THR A 34 20.34 -10.47 19.51
N GLY A 35 20.11 -11.78 19.66
CA GLY A 35 19.74 -12.41 20.90
C GLY A 35 18.29 -12.16 21.34
N LEU A 36 17.53 -11.35 20.60
CA LEU A 36 16.16 -10.95 20.96
C LEU A 36 15.09 -11.91 20.40
N PRO A 37 14.04 -12.21 21.18
CA PRO A 37 12.84 -12.83 20.64
C PRO A 37 12.17 -11.94 19.60
N TYR A 38 11.40 -12.54 18.68
CA TYR A 38 10.75 -11.82 17.58
C TYR A 38 9.90 -10.62 18.06
N GLN A 39 9.03 -10.82 19.05
CA GLN A 39 8.13 -9.77 19.54
C GLN A 39 8.88 -8.56 20.14
N GLU A 40 9.99 -8.81 20.84
CA GLU A 40 10.81 -7.73 21.39
C GLU A 40 11.54 -6.96 20.28
N ALA A 41 12.08 -7.69 19.31
CA ALA A 41 12.75 -7.10 18.17
C ALA A 41 11.78 -6.30 17.28
N ASP A 42 10.56 -6.81 17.04
CA ASP A 42 9.51 -6.13 16.30
C ASP A 42 9.09 -4.82 17.01
N ALA A 43 8.83 -4.87 18.31
CA ALA A 43 8.51 -3.67 19.07
C ALA A 43 9.64 -2.63 19.06
N LEU A 44 10.90 -3.07 19.11
CA LEU A 44 12.06 -2.19 19.03
C LEU A 44 12.21 -1.57 17.64
N SER A 45 11.96 -2.32 16.57
CA SER A 45 12.08 -1.87 15.18
C SER A 45 11.12 -0.72 14.83
N GLN A 46 9.98 -0.63 15.54
CA GLN A 46 9.02 0.46 15.38
C GLN A 46 9.56 1.82 15.88
N THR A 47 10.53 1.80 16.78
CA THR A 47 11.09 3.02 17.37
C THR A 47 12.52 3.30 16.93
N ASN A 48 13.28 2.25 16.64
CA ASN A 48 14.68 2.36 16.23
C ASN A 48 15.04 1.21 15.28
N LYS A 49 15.40 1.53 14.04
CA LYS A 49 15.85 0.57 13.05
C LYS A 49 17.37 0.39 13.00
N GLU A 50 18.14 1.27 13.63
CA GLU A 50 19.61 1.23 13.62
C GLU A 50 20.15 -0.08 14.21
N PHE A 51 19.44 -0.70 15.14
CA PHE A 51 19.88 -1.96 15.73
C PHE A 51 19.86 -3.12 14.72
N ILE A 52 18.93 -3.10 13.75
CA ILE A 52 18.88 -4.10 12.67
C ILE A 52 20.08 -3.87 11.75
N GLU A 53 20.27 -2.64 11.28
CA GLU A 53 21.37 -2.27 10.38
C GLU A 53 22.75 -2.57 10.96
N SER A 54 22.92 -2.39 12.28
CA SER A 54 24.21 -2.60 12.94
C SER A 54 24.52 -4.06 13.31
N LEU A 55 23.50 -4.91 13.42
CA LEU A 55 23.66 -6.29 13.89
C LEU A 55 23.53 -7.35 12.80
N PHE A 56 22.86 -7.01 11.69
CA PHE A 56 22.80 -7.91 10.54
C PHE A 56 24.11 -7.85 9.74
N PRO A 57 24.57 -9.00 9.23
CA PRO A 57 25.74 -9.04 8.38
C PRO A 57 25.46 -8.34 7.04
N GLU A 58 26.50 -7.66 6.52
CA GLU A 58 26.46 -7.04 5.19
C GLU A 58 26.68 -8.09 4.06
N GLU A 59 27.18 -9.27 4.42
CA GLU A 59 27.49 -10.34 3.48
C GLU A 59 26.26 -11.20 3.14
N ASP A 60 26.36 -11.90 2.01
CA ASP A 60 25.31 -12.83 1.56
C ASP A 60 25.09 -13.98 2.57
N ILE A 61 23.84 -14.25 2.87
CA ILE A 61 23.44 -15.37 3.71
C ILE A 61 22.84 -16.47 2.84
N TYR A 62 23.46 -17.66 2.87
CA TYR A 62 22.93 -18.80 2.14
C TYR A 62 21.70 -19.39 2.84
N LEU A 63 20.53 -19.17 2.26
CA LEU A 63 19.24 -19.66 2.80
C LEU A 63 19.20 -21.19 2.95
N SER A 64 20.02 -21.93 2.18
CA SER A 64 20.17 -23.38 2.30
C SER A 64 20.70 -23.83 3.66
N LEU A 65 21.36 -22.94 4.42
CA LEU A 65 21.87 -23.23 5.76
C LEU A 65 20.81 -23.07 6.85
N LEU A 66 19.68 -22.44 6.53
CA LEU A 66 18.55 -22.33 7.46
C LEU A 66 17.80 -23.67 7.55
N ASP A 67 17.15 -23.89 8.69
CA ASP A 67 16.31 -25.06 8.85
C ASP A 67 15.12 -25.07 7.88
N SER A 68 14.47 -26.23 7.76
CA SER A 68 13.37 -26.39 6.79
C SER A 68 12.14 -25.54 7.14
N LYS A 69 11.88 -25.26 8.41
CA LYS A 69 10.72 -24.46 8.84
C LYS A 69 10.90 -23.00 8.43
N ALA A 70 12.07 -22.42 8.68
CA ALA A 70 12.40 -21.07 8.28
C ALA A 70 12.32 -20.90 6.75
N ARG A 71 12.84 -21.87 5.98
CA ARG A 71 12.76 -21.83 4.50
C ARG A 71 11.35 -21.96 3.96
N LEU A 72 10.46 -22.69 4.65
CA LEU A 72 9.08 -22.88 4.23
C LEU A 72 8.23 -21.62 4.36
N VAL A 73 8.57 -20.69 5.23
CA VAL A 73 7.80 -19.45 5.44
C VAL A 73 8.32 -18.27 4.62
N LEU A 74 9.54 -18.37 4.08
CA LEU A 74 10.13 -17.31 3.27
C LEU A 74 9.26 -16.96 2.05
N GLY A 75 8.99 -15.68 1.88
CA GLY A 75 8.21 -15.14 0.76
C GLY A 75 6.74 -15.60 0.76
N ARG A 76 6.26 -16.19 1.84
CA ARG A 76 4.85 -16.56 1.97
C ARG A 76 4.07 -15.53 2.76
N VAL A 77 2.84 -15.30 2.33
CA VAL A 77 1.90 -14.41 3.01
C VAL A 77 1.20 -15.17 4.12
N GLY A 78 1.17 -14.60 5.33
CA GLY A 78 0.41 -15.12 6.46
C GLY A 78 -1.11 -15.11 6.20
N GLU A 79 -1.84 -16.05 6.80
CA GLU A 79 -3.29 -16.17 6.59
C GLU A 79 -4.05 -14.88 6.91
N SER A 80 -3.64 -14.15 7.95
CA SER A 80 -4.26 -12.88 8.34
C SER A 80 -4.05 -11.75 7.34
N THR A 81 -2.99 -11.82 6.51
CA THR A 81 -2.63 -10.79 5.52
C THR A 81 -3.01 -11.15 4.09
N LYS A 82 -3.51 -12.36 3.82
CA LYS A 82 -4.03 -12.76 2.51
C LYS A 82 -5.09 -11.80 1.91
N PRO A 83 -6.04 -11.25 2.69
CA PRO A 83 -6.96 -10.27 2.14
C PRO A 83 -6.26 -9.01 1.61
N ALA A 84 -5.20 -8.56 2.29
CA ALA A 84 -4.39 -7.43 1.84
C ALA A 84 -3.60 -7.79 0.57
N GLN A 85 -3.04 -9.00 0.48
CA GLN A 85 -2.41 -9.52 -0.74
C GLN A 85 -3.36 -9.43 -1.93
N HIS A 86 -4.56 -10.01 -1.82
CA HIS A 86 -5.55 -9.99 -2.90
C HIS A 86 -5.95 -8.56 -3.31
N LEU A 87 -6.05 -7.64 -2.33
CA LEU A 87 -6.34 -6.25 -2.63
C LEU A 87 -5.19 -5.60 -3.42
N LEU A 88 -3.94 -5.80 -2.99
CA LEU A 88 -2.75 -5.27 -3.67
C LEU A 88 -2.64 -5.81 -5.10
N GLU A 89 -2.79 -7.13 -5.28
CA GLU A 89 -2.77 -7.78 -6.59
C GLU A 89 -3.87 -7.23 -7.51
N SER A 90 -5.07 -6.99 -6.96
CA SER A 90 -6.21 -6.44 -7.72
C SER A 90 -5.97 -5.03 -8.25
N ILE A 91 -5.06 -4.28 -7.65
CA ILE A 91 -4.70 -2.92 -8.07
C ILE A 91 -3.34 -2.82 -8.76
N GLY A 92 -2.71 -3.96 -9.08
CA GLY A 92 -1.53 -4.02 -9.93
C GLY A 92 -0.20 -4.15 -9.20
N PHE A 93 -0.20 -4.57 -7.93
CA PHE A 93 1.03 -4.99 -7.25
C PHE A 93 1.36 -6.43 -7.59
N GLU A 94 2.65 -6.74 -7.66
CA GLU A 94 3.16 -8.07 -7.95
C GLU A 94 4.22 -8.44 -6.89
N TYR A 95 4.34 -9.74 -6.61
CA TYR A 95 5.44 -10.24 -5.79
C TYR A 95 6.77 -9.99 -6.50
N LEU A 96 7.73 -9.42 -5.77
CA LEU A 96 9.02 -9.01 -6.34
C LEU A 96 10.11 -10.09 -6.32
N ASP A 97 9.78 -11.27 -5.80
CA ASP A 97 10.76 -12.32 -5.47
C ASP A 97 11.83 -11.84 -4.46
N GLU A 98 11.42 -10.93 -3.60
CA GLU A 98 12.18 -10.34 -2.53
C GLU A 98 11.44 -10.52 -1.21
N VAL A 99 12.19 -10.62 -0.11
CA VAL A 99 11.62 -10.76 1.24
C VAL A 99 12.23 -9.76 2.20
N ASP A 100 11.45 -9.39 3.22
CA ASP A 100 11.96 -8.63 4.34
C ASP A 100 13.00 -9.46 5.09
N PRO A 101 14.26 -8.98 5.24
CA PRO A 101 15.29 -9.68 5.99
C PRO A 101 14.98 -9.81 7.49
N PHE A 102 14.02 -9.04 8.01
CA PHE A 102 13.61 -9.10 9.40
C PHE A 102 12.76 -10.34 9.70
N ASP A 103 11.65 -10.53 8.98
CA ASP A 103 10.71 -11.61 9.29
C ASP A 103 10.49 -12.62 8.16
N GLY A 104 11.07 -12.38 6.99
CA GLY A 104 10.93 -13.23 5.81
C GLY A 104 9.65 -12.99 5.01
N GLY A 105 8.89 -11.95 5.34
CA GLY A 105 7.66 -11.59 4.65
C GLY A 105 7.91 -11.16 3.20
N PRO A 106 6.97 -11.42 2.27
CA PRO A 106 7.16 -11.09 0.86
C PRO A 106 7.01 -9.60 0.59
N HIS A 107 7.87 -9.07 -0.28
CA HIS A 107 7.71 -7.74 -0.83
C HIS A 107 6.82 -7.77 -2.07
N TYR A 108 5.78 -6.95 -2.06
CA TYR A 108 4.93 -6.65 -3.20
C TYR A 108 5.22 -5.24 -3.69
N GLY A 109 5.32 -5.06 -4.99
CA GLY A 109 5.64 -3.76 -5.56
C GLY A 109 4.89 -3.48 -6.85
N ALA A 110 4.75 -2.20 -7.15
CA ALA A 110 4.20 -1.71 -8.40
C ALA A 110 4.92 -0.45 -8.87
N LYS A 111 5.02 -0.24 -10.18
CA LYS A 111 5.33 1.09 -10.69
C LYS A 111 4.13 1.99 -10.38
N THR A 112 4.39 3.18 -9.85
CA THR A 112 3.34 4.12 -9.44
C THR A 112 2.31 4.37 -10.57
N GLU A 113 2.78 4.52 -11.79
CA GLU A 113 1.94 4.72 -12.98
C GLU A 113 1.04 3.53 -13.34
N ASN A 114 1.39 2.31 -12.88
CA ASN A 114 0.64 1.08 -13.15
C ASN A 114 -0.39 0.75 -12.06
N ILE A 115 -0.34 1.42 -10.92
CA ILE A 115 -1.30 1.24 -9.84
C ILE A 115 -2.68 1.68 -10.36
N LEU A 116 -3.62 0.74 -10.39
CA LEU A 116 -4.90 0.90 -11.08
C LEU A 116 -5.67 2.17 -10.68
N PRO A 117 -5.83 2.53 -9.40
CA PRO A 117 -6.43 3.80 -9.00
C PRO A 117 -5.73 5.04 -9.57
N ILE A 118 -4.41 5.00 -9.72
CA ILE A 118 -3.64 6.10 -10.29
C ILE A 118 -3.83 6.16 -11.80
N LYS A 119 -3.73 5.01 -12.47
CA LYS A 119 -3.90 4.87 -13.93
C LYS A 119 -5.29 5.29 -14.41
N MET A 120 -6.33 4.99 -13.62
CA MET A 120 -7.72 5.36 -13.94
C MET A 120 -8.09 6.76 -13.44
N GLY A 121 -7.23 7.38 -12.65
CA GLY A 121 -7.46 8.69 -12.11
C GLY A 121 -7.29 9.81 -13.14
N GLN A 122 -8.05 10.87 -12.96
CA GLN A 122 -8.04 12.04 -13.85
C GLN A 122 -7.91 13.32 -13.04
N LYS A 123 -7.18 14.29 -13.59
CA LYS A 123 -7.16 15.67 -13.09
C LYS A 123 -8.21 16.46 -13.86
N LEU A 124 -9.18 17.02 -13.17
CA LEU A 124 -10.29 17.76 -13.76
C LEU A 124 -10.58 19.02 -12.96
N ARG A 125 -11.24 20.00 -13.58
CA ARG A 125 -11.70 21.22 -12.92
C ARG A 125 -13.13 21.07 -12.45
N ILE A 126 -13.40 21.56 -11.24
CA ILE A 126 -14.76 21.60 -10.69
C ILE A 126 -15.61 22.59 -11.47
N SER A 127 -16.81 22.15 -11.85
CA SER A 127 -17.84 22.99 -12.49
C SER A 127 -19.20 22.73 -11.87
N GLU A 128 -20.08 23.71 -11.95
CA GLU A 128 -21.49 23.51 -11.66
C GLU A 128 -22.22 22.88 -12.85
N MET A 129 -23.05 21.89 -12.55
CA MET A 129 -23.96 21.28 -13.52
C MET A 129 -25.33 21.17 -12.87
N SER A 130 -26.28 22.02 -13.28
CA SER A 130 -27.61 22.10 -12.69
C SER A 130 -28.45 20.84 -12.86
N ASP A 131 -28.13 20.03 -13.87
CA ASP A 131 -28.80 18.77 -14.24
C ASP A 131 -27.96 17.52 -13.92
N ALA A 132 -26.90 17.64 -13.10
CA ALA A 132 -26.05 16.51 -12.75
C ALA A 132 -26.80 15.42 -11.99
N THR A 133 -26.59 14.18 -12.41
CA THR A 133 -27.30 13.02 -11.84
C THR A 133 -26.47 12.22 -10.83
N PHE A 134 -25.16 12.48 -10.74
CA PHE A 134 -24.23 11.87 -9.77
C PHE A 134 -24.35 10.35 -9.65
N LYS A 135 -24.35 9.62 -10.76
CA LYS A 135 -24.52 8.16 -10.78
C LYS A 135 -23.23 7.38 -10.52
N THR A 136 -22.09 7.99 -10.79
CA THR A 136 -20.78 7.35 -10.63
C THR A 136 -20.20 7.70 -9.26
N GLN A 137 -19.54 6.74 -8.62
CA GLN A 137 -18.82 6.97 -7.36
C GLN A 137 -17.32 6.92 -7.56
N GLY A 138 -16.59 7.74 -6.82
CA GLY A 138 -15.13 7.79 -6.86
C GLY A 138 -14.53 8.48 -5.67
N LEU A 139 -13.22 8.30 -5.52
CA LEU A 139 -12.42 9.01 -4.55
C LEU A 139 -11.94 10.32 -5.17
N ILE A 140 -12.43 11.44 -4.64
CA ILE A 140 -11.95 12.77 -5.02
C ILE A 140 -10.91 13.25 -4.02
N GLY A 141 -9.83 13.83 -4.51
CA GLY A 141 -8.76 14.39 -3.69
C GLY A 141 -8.21 15.68 -4.26
N LEU A 142 -7.71 16.52 -3.38
CA LEU A 142 -7.05 17.78 -3.74
C LEU A 142 -5.94 18.11 -2.74
N GLY A 143 -5.16 19.10 -3.13
CA GLY A 143 -4.09 19.64 -2.31
C GLY A 143 -2.81 18.82 -2.41
N ALA A 144 -1.76 19.56 -2.29
CA ALA A 144 -0.41 19.06 -2.27
C ALA A 144 0.15 19.12 -0.85
N GLU A 145 -0.01 20.20 -0.14
CA GLU A 145 0.45 20.39 1.23
C GLU A 145 -0.64 20.08 2.26
N ASP A 146 -1.88 20.48 1.93
CA ASP A 146 -3.08 20.17 2.74
C ASP A 146 -3.94 19.15 1.98
N PHE A 147 -3.45 17.88 1.93
CA PHE A 147 -4.15 16.81 1.22
C PHE A 147 -5.46 16.47 1.91
N ARG A 148 -6.55 16.56 1.14
CA ARG A 148 -7.90 16.20 1.56
C ARG A 148 -8.53 15.28 0.52
N ALA A 149 -9.20 14.24 0.95
CA ALA A 149 -9.89 13.30 0.06
C ALA A 149 -11.15 12.73 0.71
N THR A 150 -12.12 12.39 -0.13
CA THR A 150 -13.34 11.69 0.31
C THR A 150 -13.93 10.86 -0.83
N LEU A 151 -14.71 9.85 -0.46
CA LEU A 151 -15.56 9.14 -1.40
C LEU A 151 -16.79 10.00 -1.70
N THR A 152 -17.09 10.18 -3.01
CA THR A 152 -18.24 10.97 -3.45
C THR A 152 -18.84 10.43 -4.73
N ALA A 153 -20.12 10.76 -4.94
CA ALA A 153 -20.73 10.61 -6.25
C ALA A 153 -20.32 11.80 -7.14
N TYR A 154 -20.15 11.55 -8.44
CA TYR A 154 -19.72 12.59 -9.36
C TYR A 154 -20.29 12.38 -10.78
N GLU A 155 -20.18 13.42 -11.57
CA GLU A 155 -20.43 13.37 -13.02
C GLU A 155 -19.33 14.11 -13.76
N ILE A 156 -18.84 13.53 -14.85
CA ILE A 156 -17.87 14.16 -15.77
C ILE A 156 -18.59 14.44 -17.09
N ARG A 157 -18.48 15.69 -17.56
CA ARG A 157 -19.02 16.14 -18.84
C ARG A 157 -18.11 17.21 -19.43
N ASP A 158 -17.81 17.11 -20.71
CA ASP A 158 -17.02 18.10 -21.45
C ASP A 158 -15.67 18.46 -20.79
N GLY A 159 -14.99 17.47 -20.16
CA GLY A 159 -13.68 17.66 -19.56
C GLY A 159 -13.69 18.36 -18.20
N VAL A 160 -14.87 18.58 -17.60
CA VAL A 160 -15.03 19.11 -16.24
C VAL A 160 -15.78 18.12 -15.36
N ILE A 161 -15.70 18.30 -14.04
CA ILE A 161 -16.35 17.42 -13.06
C ILE A 161 -17.29 18.22 -12.16
N ALA A 162 -18.48 17.67 -11.92
CA ALA A 162 -19.39 18.11 -10.89
C ALA A 162 -19.46 17.11 -9.76
N VAL A 163 -19.55 17.60 -8.54
CA VAL A 163 -19.80 16.82 -7.31
C VAL A 163 -20.89 17.50 -6.48
N PRO A 164 -21.56 16.79 -5.58
CA PRO A 164 -22.56 17.38 -4.68
C PRO A 164 -21.98 18.54 -3.86
N ASN A 165 -22.77 19.57 -3.61
CA ASN A 165 -22.36 20.73 -2.80
C ASN A 165 -21.80 20.30 -1.44
N LYS A 166 -22.41 19.29 -0.79
CA LYS A 166 -21.92 18.73 0.48
C LYS A 166 -20.45 18.27 0.38
N THR A 167 -20.04 17.71 -0.76
CA THR A 167 -18.64 17.29 -0.98
C THR A 167 -17.73 18.50 -1.14
N ARG A 168 -18.19 19.51 -1.88
CA ARG A 168 -17.45 20.77 -2.05
C ARG A 168 -17.23 21.46 -0.70
N ASP A 169 -18.28 21.57 0.09
CA ASP A 169 -18.23 22.18 1.43
C ASP A 169 -17.28 21.41 2.37
N LEU A 170 -17.38 20.06 2.37
CA LEU A 170 -16.56 19.20 3.22
C LEU A 170 -15.07 19.35 2.90
N LEU A 171 -14.72 19.39 1.63
CA LEU A 171 -13.33 19.47 1.16
C LEU A 171 -12.87 20.92 0.94
N LYS A 172 -13.76 21.90 1.11
CA LYS A 172 -13.53 23.32 0.83
C LYS A 172 -12.99 23.52 -0.59
N ILE A 173 -13.75 23.02 -1.57
CA ILE A 173 -13.40 23.08 -2.99
C ILE A 173 -14.14 24.25 -3.63
N ASP A 174 -13.40 25.17 -4.23
CA ASP A 174 -13.95 26.25 -5.03
C ASP A 174 -14.28 25.80 -6.45
N LEU A 175 -15.12 26.57 -7.13
CA LEU A 175 -15.33 26.40 -8.57
C LEU A 175 -14.03 26.65 -9.33
N ASP A 176 -13.89 25.98 -10.47
CA ASP A 176 -12.70 25.99 -11.32
C ASP A 176 -11.40 25.46 -10.70
N GLN A 177 -11.46 25.00 -9.45
CA GLN A 177 -10.33 24.35 -8.78
C GLN A 177 -10.02 23.00 -9.41
N GLU A 178 -8.73 22.68 -9.59
CA GLU A 178 -8.28 21.38 -10.05
C GLU A 178 -8.37 20.35 -8.92
N VAL A 179 -8.95 19.19 -9.23
CA VAL A 179 -9.09 18.04 -8.35
C VAL A 179 -8.61 16.78 -9.06
N PHE A 180 -8.25 15.77 -8.28
CA PHE A 180 -7.98 14.44 -8.79
C PHE A 180 -9.17 13.54 -8.43
N ILE A 181 -9.73 12.84 -9.42
CA ILE A 181 -10.81 11.87 -9.23
C ILE A 181 -10.37 10.52 -9.75
N THR A 182 -10.59 9.48 -8.97
CA THR A 182 -10.45 8.09 -9.40
C THR A 182 -11.75 7.33 -9.16
N PRO A 183 -12.25 6.54 -10.15
CA PRO A 183 -13.44 5.72 -9.96
C PRO A 183 -13.27 4.78 -8.78
N PHE A 184 -14.32 4.56 -7.99
CA PHE A 184 -14.29 3.60 -6.88
C PHE A 184 -14.39 2.15 -7.35
N GLU A 185 -15.08 1.91 -8.45
CA GLU A 185 -15.25 0.59 -9.04
C GLU A 185 -14.13 0.27 -10.02
N TYR A 186 -12.94 -0.05 -9.50
CA TYR A 186 -11.88 -0.69 -10.25
C TYR A 186 -11.77 -2.15 -9.80
N GLY A 187 -11.57 -3.05 -10.76
CA GLY A 187 -11.35 -4.47 -10.48
C GLY A 187 -12.60 -5.34 -10.38
N LYS A 188 -13.82 -4.83 -10.51
CA LYS A 188 -14.96 -5.67 -10.84
C LYS A 188 -14.83 -6.09 -12.31
N LYS A 189 -14.42 -7.34 -12.56
CA LYS A 189 -14.59 -7.95 -13.87
C LYS A 189 -16.09 -7.94 -14.18
N ALA A 190 -16.46 -7.34 -15.33
CA ALA A 190 -17.78 -7.47 -15.91
C ALA A 190 -18.12 -8.92 -16.19
#